data_756771f3c24d55bb8abf68833b548677
#
_entry.id   756771f3c24d55bb8abf68833b548677
#
_cell.length_a   1.000
_cell.length_b   1.000
_cell.length_c   1.000
_cell.angle_alpha   90.00
_cell.angle_beta   90.00
_cell.angle_gamma   90.00
#
_symmetry.space_group_name_H-M   'P 1'
#
loop_
_entity.id
_entity.type
_entity.pdbx_description
1 polymer ?
#
loop_
_entity_poly.entity_id
_entity_poly.type
_entity_poly.pdbx_seq_one_letter_code
_entity_poly.pdbx_strand_id
1 'polypeptide(L)'
;MPNNAHLLAQLQVLVDFPGIDGCALVETATGMAWHVAGNFPEVERISEAAIEFWRVQHRLSEHLTALGAIQSVAYSFSNRVVALFPCCEDPGLVLVAIAAKGPVAWPAWGVKVGAFRLAVANLLESGKGLNKPPNLVTSQNG
;
A
#
# COMPACT_ATOMS: atom_id res chain seq x y z
N MET A 1 14.96 -0.85 6.84
CA MET A 1 13.68 -0.13 7.00
C MET A 1 13.41 0.11 8.47
N PRO A 2 13.32 1.34 8.90
CA PRO A 2 13.04 1.61 10.32
C PRO A 2 11.62 1.14 10.67
N ASN A 3 11.50 0.60 11.87
CA ASN A 3 10.23 0.20 12.46
C ASN A 3 9.42 -0.80 11.64
N ASN A 4 10.10 -1.79 11.09
CA ASN A 4 9.44 -2.86 10.32
C ASN A 4 8.35 -3.56 11.11
N ALA A 5 8.57 -3.75 12.41
CA ALA A 5 7.60 -4.44 13.26
C ALA A 5 6.29 -3.67 13.34
N HIS A 6 6.35 -2.34 13.38
CA HIS A 6 5.15 -1.51 13.44
C HIS A 6 4.32 -1.62 12.15
N LEU A 7 4.99 -1.49 11.00
CA LEU A 7 4.30 -1.62 9.73
C LEU A 7 3.70 -3.00 9.53
N LEU A 8 4.45 -4.04 9.91
CA LEU A 8 3.96 -5.40 9.79
C LEU A 8 2.73 -5.62 10.68
N ALA A 9 2.74 -5.07 11.89
CA ALA A 9 1.60 -5.15 12.79
C ALA A 9 0.37 -4.45 12.19
N GLN A 10 0.57 -3.28 11.59
CA GLN A 10 -0.53 -2.55 10.93
C GLN A 10 -1.07 -3.33 9.74
N LEU A 11 -0.19 -3.97 8.98
CA LEU A 11 -0.60 -4.79 7.85
C LEU A 11 -1.42 -5.99 8.31
N GLN A 12 -1.03 -6.58 9.45
CA GLN A 12 -1.77 -7.70 10.04
C GLN A 12 -3.19 -7.29 10.43
N VAL A 13 -3.38 -6.08 10.91
CA VAL A 13 -4.72 -5.56 11.21
C VAL A 13 -5.60 -5.57 9.97
N LEU A 14 -5.04 -5.21 8.81
CA LEU A 14 -5.78 -5.23 7.56
C LEU A 14 -6.18 -6.64 7.15
N VAL A 15 -5.27 -7.59 7.33
CA VAL A 15 -5.52 -8.99 6.96
C VAL A 15 -6.52 -9.66 7.89
N ASP A 16 -6.57 -9.23 9.15
CA ASP A 16 -7.51 -9.80 10.11
C ASP A 16 -8.95 -9.42 9.85
N PHE A 17 -9.19 -8.48 8.94
CA PHE A 17 -10.54 -8.07 8.57
C PHE A 17 -11.23 -9.19 7.79
N PRO A 18 -12.54 -9.45 8.07
CA PRO A 18 -13.25 -10.53 7.40
C PRO A 18 -13.24 -10.41 5.88
N GLY A 19 -12.87 -11.48 5.20
CA GLY A 19 -12.83 -11.55 3.76
C GLY A 19 -11.51 -11.16 3.12
N ILE A 20 -10.56 -10.65 3.91
CA ILE A 20 -9.23 -10.31 3.42
C ILE A 20 -8.29 -11.47 3.72
N ASP A 21 -7.70 -12.05 2.69
CA ASP A 21 -6.87 -13.25 2.81
C ASP A 21 -5.38 -12.97 2.80
N GLY A 22 -4.98 -11.86 2.24
CA GLY A 22 -3.57 -11.48 2.19
C GLY A 22 -3.40 -10.02 1.81
N CYS A 23 -2.34 -9.42 2.28
CA CYS A 23 -1.97 -8.05 1.94
C CYS A 23 -0.46 -7.93 1.80
N ALA A 24 -0.04 -6.98 0.97
CA ALA A 24 1.37 -6.64 0.84
C ALA A 24 1.51 -5.16 0.54
N LEU A 25 2.57 -4.57 1.04
CA LEU A 25 2.97 -3.21 0.69
C LEU A 25 4.10 -3.33 -0.33
N VAL A 26 3.86 -2.89 -1.56
CA VAL A 26 4.78 -3.11 -2.67
C VAL A 26 5.31 -1.77 -3.18
N GLU A 27 6.61 -1.73 -3.42
CA GLU A 27 7.26 -0.56 -4.00
C GLU A 27 7.14 -0.60 -5.52
N THR A 28 6.64 0.48 -6.12
CA THR A 28 6.36 0.51 -7.56
C THR A 28 7.63 0.52 -8.40
N ALA A 29 8.70 1.16 -7.89
CA ALA A 29 9.94 1.29 -8.65
C ALA A 29 10.64 -0.06 -8.84
N THR A 30 10.70 -0.86 -7.80
CA THR A 30 11.41 -2.15 -7.82
C THR A 30 10.48 -3.34 -8.09
N GLY A 31 9.18 -3.18 -7.80
CA GLY A 31 8.23 -4.29 -7.85
C GLY A 31 8.34 -5.23 -6.67
N MET A 32 9.10 -4.87 -5.64
CA MET A 32 9.34 -5.74 -4.49
C MET A 32 8.45 -5.37 -3.32
N ALA A 33 7.97 -6.39 -2.62
CA ALA A 33 7.18 -6.19 -1.42
C ALA A 33 8.08 -5.79 -0.25
N TRP A 34 7.70 -4.73 0.45
CA TRP A 34 8.36 -4.34 1.69
C TRP A 34 7.89 -5.21 2.85
N HIS A 35 6.61 -5.49 2.89
CA HIS A 35 5.98 -6.32 3.93
C HIS A 35 4.85 -7.12 3.34
N VAL A 36 4.62 -8.29 3.91
CA VAL A 36 3.58 -9.23 3.47
C VAL A 36 2.89 -9.78 4.71
N ALA A 37 1.58 -9.96 4.65
CA ALA A 37 0.81 -10.58 5.72
C ALA A 37 -0.33 -11.41 5.15
N GLY A 38 -0.79 -12.39 5.92
CA GLY A 38 -1.91 -13.22 5.54
C GLY A 38 -1.49 -14.64 5.20
N ASN A 39 -2.48 -15.51 5.05
CA ASN A 39 -2.26 -16.94 4.89
C ASN A 39 -2.56 -17.45 3.48
N PHE A 40 -2.98 -16.57 2.59
CA PHE A 40 -3.22 -17.01 1.21
C PHE A 40 -1.91 -17.48 0.60
N PRO A 41 -1.90 -18.60 -0.14
CA PRO A 41 -0.66 -19.08 -0.75
C PRO A 41 -0.06 -18.04 -1.71
N GLU A 42 1.25 -17.85 -1.62
CA GLU A 42 2.00 -17.00 -2.54
C GLU A 42 1.59 -15.52 -2.52
N VAL A 43 1.17 -14.99 -1.35
CA VAL A 43 0.77 -13.58 -1.24
C VAL A 43 1.84 -12.66 -1.82
N GLU A 44 3.09 -12.89 -1.47
CA GLU A 44 4.19 -12.03 -1.94
C GLU A 44 4.31 -12.05 -3.45
N ARG A 45 4.35 -13.24 -4.04
CA ARG A 45 4.51 -13.40 -5.49
C ARG A 45 3.34 -12.78 -6.26
N ILE A 46 2.12 -13.02 -5.79
CA ILE A 46 0.93 -12.48 -6.44
C ILE A 46 0.92 -10.95 -6.35
N SER A 47 1.28 -10.43 -5.18
CA SER A 47 1.28 -8.98 -4.96
C SER A 47 2.33 -8.29 -5.82
N GLU A 48 3.50 -8.88 -5.94
CA GLU A 48 4.55 -8.32 -6.79
C GLU A 48 4.17 -8.38 -8.27
N ALA A 49 3.50 -9.46 -8.68
CA ALA A 49 3.00 -9.53 -10.05
C ALA A 49 1.90 -8.49 -10.29
N ALA A 50 1.03 -8.28 -9.33
CA ALA A 50 -0.09 -7.36 -9.46
C ALA A 50 0.35 -5.90 -9.64
N ILE A 51 1.58 -5.56 -9.25
CA ILE A 51 2.06 -4.19 -9.42
C ILE A 51 2.16 -3.78 -10.90
N GLU A 52 2.22 -4.75 -11.81
CA GLU A 52 2.18 -4.46 -13.23
C GLU A 52 0.85 -3.84 -13.64
N PHE A 53 -0.24 -4.22 -13.01
CA PHE A 53 -1.53 -3.57 -13.23
C PHE A 53 -1.47 -2.10 -12.85
N TRP A 54 -0.81 -1.81 -11.73
CA TRP A 54 -0.64 -0.43 -11.29
C TRP A 54 0.18 0.38 -12.28
N ARG A 55 1.23 -0.21 -12.82
CA ARG A 55 2.09 0.47 -13.79
C ARG A 55 1.33 0.82 -15.06
N VAL A 56 0.46 -0.09 -15.52
CA VAL A 56 -0.39 0.18 -16.68
C VAL A 56 -1.33 1.34 -16.39
N GLN A 57 -2.01 1.28 -15.25
CA GLN A 57 -2.93 2.34 -14.86
C GLN A 57 -2.19 3.68 -14.76
N HIS A 58 -1.01 3.69 -14.19
CA HIS A 58 -0.23 4.91 -14.02
C HIS A 58 0.15 5.53 -15.38
N ARG A 59 0.50 4.70 -16.36
CA ARG A 59 0.80 5.20 -17.71
C ARG A 59 -0.42 5.83 -18.38
N LEU A 60 -1.61 5.41 -18.00
CA LEU A 60 -2.85 5.93 -18.57
C LEU A 60 -3.38 7.15 -17.81
N SER A 61 -2.72 7.54 -16.73
CA SER A 61 -3.26 8.52 -15.78
C SER A 61 -3.56 9.87 -16.44
N GLU A 62 -2.75 10.32 -17.38
CA GLU A 62 -2.99 11.61 -18.03
C GLU A 62 -4.24 11.61 -18.90
N HIS A 63 -4.70 10.44 -19.34
CA HIS A 63 -5.95 10.32 -20.08
C HIS A 63 -7.18 10.28 -19.17
N LEU A 64 -6.95 10.12 -17.87
CA LEU A 64 -8.00 9.90 -16.89
C LEU A 64 -8.12 11.05 -15.87
N THR A 65 -7.41 12.15 -16.11
CA THR A 65 -7.39 13.28 -15.16
C THR A 65 -8.77 13.85 -14.90
N ALA A 66 -9.66 13.82 -15.87
CA ALA A 66 -11.03 14.32 -15.69
C ALA A 66 -11.81 13.54 -14.63
N LEU A 67 -11.35 12.34 -14.28
CA LEU A 67 -12.02 11.49 -13.29
C LEU A 67 -11.55 11.77 -11.87
N GLY A 68 -10.50 12.59 -11.71
CA GLY A 68 -9.92 12.87 -10.40
C GLY A 68 -8.81 11.87 -10.07
N ALA A 69 -8.29 11.97 -8.84
CA ALA A 69 -7.24 11.09 -8.37
C ALA A 69 -7.75 9.66 -8.19
N ILE A 70 -6.92 8.69 -8.56
CA ILE A 70 -7.29 7.29 -8.39
C ILE A 70 -7.37 6.93 -6.91
N GLN A 71 -8.43 6.23 -6.52
CA GLN A 71 -8.62 5.79 -5.14
C GLN A 71 -8.27 4.32 -4.97
N SER A 72 -8.64 3.52 -5.96
CA SER A 72 -8.38 2.08 -5.92
C SER A 72 -8.61 1.48 -7.29
N VAL A 73 -8.03 0.28 -7.48
CA VAL A 73 -8.26 -0.54 -8.67
C VAL A 73 -8.59 -1.93 -8.17
N ALA A 74 -9.55 -2.60 -8.79
CA ALA A 74 -9.91 -3.95 -8.42
C ALA A 74 -9.98 -4.84 -9.66
N TYR A 75 -9.45 -6.04 -9.54
CA TYR A 75 -9.47 -7.07 -10.58
C TYR A 75 -10.18 -8.30 -10.03
N SER A 76 -11.25 -8.71 -10.69
CA SER A 76 -12.06 -9.84 -10.25
C SER A 76 -11.63 -11.09 -11.01
N PHE A 77 -11.13 -12.07 -10.29
CA PHE A 77 -10.82 -13.40 -10.83
C PHE A 77 -11.91 -14.37 -10.42
N SER A 78 -11.86 -15.59 -10.91
CA SER A 78 -12.93 -16.55 -10.61
C SER A 78 -12.97 -16.91 -9.12
N ASN A 79 -11.84 -16.92 -8.43
CA ASN A 79 -11.78 -17.35 -7.03
C ASN A 79 -11.54 -16.21 -6.04
N ARG A 80 -10.92 -15.12 -6.47
CA ARG A 80 -10.54 -14.01 -5.56
C ARG A 80 -10.58 -12.69 -6.29
N VAL A 81 -10.56 -11.63 -5.51
CA VAL A 81 -10.40 -10.26 -6.01
C VAL A 81 -9.03 -9.77 -5.57
N VAL A 82 -8.33 -9.10 -6.48
CA VAL A 82 -7.08 -8.40 -6.14
C VAL A 82 -7.37 -6.91 -6.24
N ALA A 83 -7.14 -6.18 -5.16
CA ALA A 83 -7.40 -4.75 -5.09
C ALA A 83 -6.10 -4.01 -4.79
N LEU A 84 -5.93 -2.85 -5.42
CA LEU A 84 -4.73 -2.03 -5.31
C LEU A 84 -5.13 -0.66 -4.78
N PHE A 85 -4.39 -0.17 -3.79
CA PHE A 85 -4.66 1.11 -3.14
C PHE A 85 -3.37 1.90 -3.04
N PRO A 86 -3.29 3.10 -3.62
CA PRO A 86 -2.07 3.90 -3.50
C PRO A 86 -1.87 4.36 -2.06
N CYS A 87 -0.65 4.23 -1.55
CA CYS A 87 -0.32 4.60 -0.17
C CYS A 87 0.65 5.78 -0.10
N CYS A 88 1.54 5.90 -1.07
CA CYS A 88 2.54 6.96 -1.06
C CYS A 88 3.04 7.17 -2.48
N GLU A 89 3.38 8.41 -2.84
CA GLU A 89 3.90 8.71 -4.17
C GLU A 89 5.42 8.70 -4.23
N ASP A 90 6.08 9.05 -3.14
CA ASP A 90 7.53 9.13 -3.11
C ASP A 90 8.07 8.67 -1.75
N PRO A 91 8.56 7.44 -1.64
CA PRO A 91 8.62 6.42 -2.69
C PRO A 91 7.23 5.92 -3.08
N GLY A 92 7.09 5.45 -4.32
CA GLY A 92 5.82 4.88 -4.77
C GLY A 92 5.52 3.59 -4.05
N LEU A 93 4.46 3.60 -3.25
CA LEU A 93 4.03 2.44 -2.47
C LEU A 93 2.56 2.18 -2.71
N VAL A 94 2.24 0.92 -2.97
CA VAL A 94 0.87 0.47 -3.22
C VAL A 94 0.55 -0.67 -2.30
N LEU A 95 -0.60 -0.60 -1.66
CA LEU A 95 -1.14 -1.70 -0.88
C LEU A 95 -1.89 -2.63 -1.82
N VAL A 96 -1.51 -3.91 -1.83
CA VAL A 96 -2.18 -4.95 -2.59
C VAL A 96 -2.96 -5.81 -1.61
N ALA A 97 -4.22 -6.07 -1.89
CA ALA A 97 -5.06 -6.94 -1.07
C ALA A 97 -5.62 -8.07 -1.90
N ILE A 98 -5.57 -9.28 -1.35
CA ILE A 98 -6.21 -10.46 -1.93
C ILE A 98 -7.44 -10.74 -1.08
N ALA A 99 -8.62 -10.73 -1.69
CA ALA A 99 -9.87 -10.81 -0.96
C ALA A 99 -10.78 -11.90 -1.52
N ALA A 100 -11.65 -12.39 -0.66
CA ALA A 100 -12.66 -13.37 -1.05
C ALA A 100 -13.65 -12.75 -2.05
N LYS A 101 -14.25 -13.60 -2.88
CA LYS A 101 -15.28 -13.18 -3.85
C LYS A 101 -16.60 -12.79 -3.18
N GLY A 102 -16.83 -13.32 -1.99
CA GLY A 102 -18.07 -13.04 -1.27
C GLY A 102 -18.15 -11.60 -0.78
N PRO A 103 -19.18 -11.26 -0.03
CA PRO A 103 -19.35 -9.89 0.44
C PRO A 103 -18.21 -9.51 1.41
N VAL A 104 -17.54 -8.43 1.08
CA VAL A 104 -16.54 -7.79 1.94
C VAL A 104 -17.05 -6.40 2.25
N ALA A 105 -16.96 -5.99 3.51
CA ALA A 105 -17.40 -4.66 3.91
C ALA A 105 -16.34 -3.63 3.50
N TRP A 106 -16.23 -3.39 2.20
CA TRP A 106 -15.21 -2.52 1.63
C TRP A 106 -15.17 -1.11 2.22
N PRO A 107 -16.33 -0.45 2.47
CA PRO A 107 -16.27 0.88 3.08
C PRO A 107 -15.61 0.86 4.47
N ALA A 108 -15.94 -0.14 5.29
CA ALA A 108 -15.33 -0.26 6.63
C ALA A 108 -13.85 -0.60 6.53
N TRP A 109 -13.48 -1.47 5.59
CA TRP A 109 -12.08 -1.80 5.36
C TRP A 109 -11.31 -0.59 4.85
N GLY A 110 -11.95 0.24 4.02
CA GLY A 110 -11.36 1.47 3.52
C GLY A 110 -10.94 2.44 4.62
N VAL A 111 -11.68 2.49 5.71
CA VAL A 111 -11.30 3.28 6.89
C VAL A 111 -9.98 2.78 7.46
N LYS A 112 -9.82 1.46 7.55
CA LYS A 112 -8.58 0.86 8.04
C LYS A 112 -7.42 1.08 7.08
N VAL A 113 -7.68 1.10 5.78
CA VAL A 113 -6.67 1.44 4.77
C VAL A 113 -6.20 2.89 4.96
N GLY A 114 -7.13 3.80 5.25
CA GLY A 114 -6.80 5.19 5.53
C GLY A 114 -5.87 5.32 6.73
N ALA A 115 -6.15 4.57 7.80
CA ALA A 115 -5.28 4.56 8.98
C ALA A 115 -3.89 3.98 8.63
N PHE A 116 -3.85 2.96 7.79
CA PHE A 116 -2.60 2.36 7.36
C PHE A 116 -1.77 3.37 6.54
N ARG A 117 -2.41 4.11 5.63
CA ARG A 117 -1.74 5.15 4.86
C ARG A 117 -1.10 6.20 5.77
N LEU A 118 -1.81 6.60 6.82
CA LEU A 118 -1.27 7.53 7.79
C LEU A 118 -0.06 6.96 8.52
N ALA A 119 -0.13 5.69 8.89
CA ALA A 119 0.99 5.02 9.55
C ALA A 119 2.22 4.99 8.64
N VAL A 120 2.02 4.70 7.35
CA VAL A 120 3.11 4.71 6.37
C VAL A 120 3.71 6.11 6.24
N ALA A 121 2.88 7.11 6.09
CA ALA A 121 3.33 8.50 5.95
C ALA A 121 4.12 8.96 7.16
N ASN A 122 3.62 8.66 8.35
CA ASN A 122 4.30 9.04 9.59
C ASN A 122 5.64 8.35 9.74
N LEU A 123 5.72 7.09 9.34
CA LEU A 123 6.97 6.34 9.41
C LEU A 123 8.01 6.92 8.46
N LEU A 124 7.61 7.23 7.23
CA LEU A 124 8.51 7.82 6.24
C LEU A 124 8.98 9.20 6.65
N GLU A 125 8.11 9.99 7.24
CA GLU A 125 8.44 11.31 7.74
C GLU A 125 9.45 11.23 8.88
N SER A 126 9.24 10.30 9.83
CA SER A 126 10.20 10.04 10.90
C SER A 126 11.55 9.63 10.35
N GLY A 127 11.57 8.74 9.36
CA GLY A 127 12.80 8.29 8.74
C GLY A 127 13.55 9.43 8.07
N LYS A 128 12.83 10.30 7.37
CA LYS A 128 13.43 11.49 6.77
C LYS A 128 14.02 12.42 7.82
N GLY A 129 13.30 12.63 8.91
CA GLY A 129 13.78 13.47 10.00
C GLY A 129 15.05 12.94 10.61
N LEU A 130 15.12 11.63 10.82
CA LEU A 130 16.31 10.99 11.39
C LEU A 130 17.52 11.08 10.47
N ASN A 131 17.29 11.16 9.17
CA ASN A 131 18.36 11.17 8.18
C ASN A 131 18.85 12.57 7.83
N LYS A 132 18.23 13.62 8.36
CA LYS A 132 18.64 14.99 8.10
C LYS A 132 19.91 15.32 8.87
N PRO A 133 20.91 15.96 8.23
CA PRO A 133 22.07 16.43 8.95
C PRO A 133 21.68 17.52 9.96
N PRO A 134 22.31 17.56 11.13
CA PRO A 134 21.98 18.57 12.15
C PRO A 134 22.14 20.01 11.68
N ASN A 135 23.14 20.26 10.86
CA ASN A 135 23.39 21.62 10.36
C ASN A 135 22.26 22.14 9.46
N LEU A 136 21.58 21.26 8.74
CA LEU A 136 20.43 21.68 7.93
C LEU A 136 19.28 22.13 8.83
N VAL A 137 19.08 21.42 9.92
CA VAL A 137 18.05 21.79 10.87
C VAL A 137 18.35 23.14 11.48
N THR A 138 19.61 23.36 11.85
CA THR A 138 20.06 24.63 12.44
C THR A 138 19.88 25.79 11.47
N SER A 139 20.23 25.61 10.22
CA SER A 139 20.11 26.67 9.22
C SER A 139 18.68 27.09 8.97
N GLN A 140 17.75 26.17 9.12
CA GLN A 140 16.33 26.49 8.96
C GLN A 140 15.80 27.34 10.10
N ASN A 141 16.41 27.21 11.24
CA ASN A 141 16.00 27.96 12.43
C ASN A 141 16.62 29.35 12.49
N GLY A 142 17.63 29.55 11.70
CA GLY A 142 18.34 30.83 11.63
C GLY A 142 17.68 31.89 10.80
#